data_0b379bab4d7fa17639aeff3ee663ad0a
#
_entry.id   0b379bab4d7fa17639aeff3ee663ad0a
#
_cell.length_a   1.000
_cell.length_b   1.000
_cell.length_c   1.000
_cell.angle_alpha   90.00
_cell.angle_beta   90.00
_cell.angle_gamma   90.00
#
_symmetry.space_group_name_H-M   'P 1'
#
loop_
_entity.id
_entity.type
_entity.pdbx_description
1 polymer ?
#
loop_
_entity_poly.entity_id
_entity_poly.type
_entity_poly.pdbx_seq_one_letter_code
_entity_poly.pdbx_strand_id
1 'polypeptide(L)'
;MLDTGNYYRKIIKLISTVAISTLLITVCLSNSYQTQSTIGLCVGLLLFCVIGLFYNMTALQYLRPIILLMSLVYFGFISGGCNCILFYFQSFILFLLGKTAFWIGFTTIVIIVIFSVVFGPIWCGWICCLGALQEFIFKKNKWKLLKLKKAQKKLIYIQTIAFVASSLWVLFAQRPVFCAYDPFISIFKLKIYNWIGYITVPLLLISSLFIYRPFCRILCPIGWLLYIVKLLPFAAKLKLVTCTDCKKCHSHCKLNAIHGKKIENTCNLCGECKITTCPSITLS
;
A
#
# COMPACT_ATOMS: atom_id res chain seq x y z
N MET A 1 -27.41 -1.91 -24.32
CA MET A 1 -27.66 -1.28 -23.02
C MET A 1 -26.31 -0.80 -22.50
N LEU A 2 -26.08 0.51 -22.58
CA LEU A 2 -24.87 1.16 -22.00
C LEU A 2 -24.93 0.95 -20.49
N ASP A 3 -23.87 0.37 -19.95
CA ASP A 3 -23.74 0.05 -18.52
C ASP A 3 -23.68 1.37 -17.72
N THR A 4 -24.86 1.93 -17.43
CA THR A 4 -25.04 3.20 -16.70
C THR A 4 -24.31 3.18 -15.36
N GLY A 5 -24.21 2.02 -14.71
CA GLY A 5 -23.45 1.85 -13.46
C GLY A 5 -21.95 2.14 -13.59
N ASN A 6 -21.37 1.81 -14.75
CA ASN A 6 -19.94 2.06 -15.00
C ASN A 6 -19.66 3.54 -15.31
N TYR A 7 -20.61 4.23 -15.93
CA TYR A 7 -20.56 5.68 -16.22
C TYR A 7 -20.64 6.51 -14.92
N TYR A 8 -21.62 6.25 -14.06
CA TYR A 8 -21.74 6.93 -12.76
C TYR A 8 -20.53 6.70 -11.87
N ARG A 9 -19.97 5.49 -11.85
CA ARG A 9 -18.71 5.22 -11.12
C ARG A 9 -17.52 6.01 -11.65
N LYS A 10 -17.41 6.21 -12.97
CA LYS A 10 -16.35 7.05 -13.56
C LYS A 10 -16.52 8.52 -13.16
N ILE A 11 -17.75 9.04 -13.19
CA ILE A 11 -18.05 10.41 -12.76
C ILE A 11 -17.77 10.60 -11.28
N ILE A 12 -18.21 9.70 -10.42
CA ILE A 12 -17.92 9.75 -8.96
C ILE A 12 -16.41 9.72 -8.72
N LYS A 13 -15.67 8.85 -9.44
CA LYS A 13 -14.21 8.82 -9.37
C LYS A 13 -13.59 10.15 -9.80
N LEU A 14 -14.06 10.75 -10.86
CA LEU A 14 -13.55 12.03 -11.35
C LEU A 14 -13.84 13.17 -10.37
N ILE A 15 -15.08 13.28 -9.88
CA ILE A 15 -15.51 14.32 -8.94
C ILE A 15 -14.74 14.15 -7.61
N SER A 16 -14.64 12.95 -7.09
CA SER A 16 -13.88 12.69 -5.86
C SER A 16 -12.39 13.04 -6.05
N THR A 17 -11.82 12.75 -7.22
CA THR A 17 -10.43 13.09 -7.53
C THR A 17 -10.21 14.60 -7.56
N VAL A 18 -11.09 15.35 -8.21
CA VAL A 18 -11.01 16.81 -8.28
C VAL A 18 -11.21 17.44 -6.88
N ALA A 19 -12.24 17.03 -6.14
CA ALA A 19 -12.52 17.55 -4.80
C ALA A 19 -11.37 17.31 -3.83
N ILE A 20 -10.73 16.15 -3.92
CA ILE A 20 -9.63 15.77 -3.03
C ILE A 20 -8.32 16.43 -3.46
N SER A 21 -8.08 16.58 -4.77
CA SER A 21 -6.89 17.32 -5.24
C SER A 21 -6.96 18.81 -4.86
N THR A 22 -8.13 19.43 -4.89
CA THR A 22 -8.31 20.82 -4.39
C THR A 22 -8.09 20.91 -2.87
N LEU A 23 -8.60 19.97 -2.10
CA LEU A 23 -8.38 19.91 -0.66
C LEU A 23 -6.91 19.69 -0.32
N LEU A 24 -6.19 18.89 -1.09
CA LEU A 24 -4.75 18.67 -0.95
C LEU A 24 -3.94 19.93 -1.27
N ILE A 25 -4.29 20.63 -2.34
CA ILE A 25 -3.61 21.86 -2.74
C ILE A 25 -3.80 22.91 -1.63
N THR A 26 -5.01 23.04 -1.06
CA THR A 26 -5.24 23.96 0.06
C THR A 26 -4.46 23.59 1.31
N VAL A 27 -4.37 22.29 1.66
CA VAL A 27 -3.56 21.81 2.79
C VAL A 27 -2.06 22.02 2.54
N CYS A 28 -1.59 21.83 1.30
CA CYS A 28 -0.20 22.09 0.94
C CYS A 28 0.17 23.56 0.96
N LEU A 29 -0.74 24.43 0.53
CA LEU A 29 -0.52 25.89 0.50
C LEU A 29 -0.60 26.52 1.91
N SER A 30 -1.38 25.94 2.83
CA SER A 30 -1.51 26.45 4.19
C SER A 30 -0.32 26.15 5.12
N ASN A 31 0.61 25.29 4.69
CA ASN A 31 1.70 24.79 5.53
C ASN A 31 3.09 25.20 4.98
N SER A 32 3.51 26.41 5.32
CA SER A 32 4.81 26.95 4.94
C SER A 32 6.03 26.36 5.70
N TYR A 33 5.83 25.46 6.67
CA TYR A 33 6.89 25.07 7.61
C TYR A 33 7.58 23.72 7.37
N GLN A 34 7.10 22.86 6.45
CA GLN A 34 7.77 21.59 6.10
C GLN A 34 7.65 21.26 4.61
N THR A 35 8.26 22.08 3.79
CA THR A 35 8.13 22.04 2.32
C THR A 35 8.41 20.67 1.68
N GLN A 36 9.43 19.93 2.12
CA GLN A 36 9.83 18.69 1.47
C GLN A 36 8.91 17.49 1.76
N SER A 37 8.39 17.40 2.99
CA SER A 37 7.48 16.32 3.41
C SER A 37 6.08 16.50 2.80
N THR A 38 5.59 17.74 2.75
CA THR A 38 4.27 18.06 2.17
C THR A 38 4.25 17.92 0.66
N ILE A 39 5.30 18.35 -0.04
CA ILE A 39 5.44 18.16 -1.48
C ILE A 39 5.44 16.66 -1.82
N GLY A 40 6.19 15.85 -1.09
CA GLY A 40 6.21 14.39 -1.28
C GLY A 40 4.84 13.75 -1.10
N LEU A 41 4.08 14.17 -0.09
CA LEU A 41 2.72 13.70 0.13
C LEU A 41 1.80 14.06 -1.04
N CYS A 42 1.84 15.32 -1.51
CA CYS A 42 1.03 15.79 -2.63
C CYS A 42 1.35 15.01 -3.91
N VAL A 43 2.63 14.83 -4.23
CA VAL A 43 3.08 14.03 -5.38
C VAL A 43 2.58 12.59 -5.26
N GLY A 44 2.68 11.98 -4.08
CA GLY A 44 2.21 10.61 -3.84
C GLY A 44 0.70 10.46 -4.06
N LEU A 45 -0.09 11.41 -3.58
CA LEU A 45 -1.54 11.39 -3.73
C LEU A 45 -1.98 11.70 -5.16
N LEU A 46 -1.31 12.59 -5.87
CA LEU A 46 -1.53 12.81 -7.30
C LEU A 46 -1.24 11.56 -8.11
N LEU A 47 -0.11 10.90 -7.87
CA LEU A 47 0.22 9.63 -8.49
C LEU A 47 -0.85 8.56 -8.18
N PHE A 48 -1.34 8.51 -6.95
CA PHE A 48 -2.40 7.59 -6.58
C PHE A 48 -3.67 7.80 -7.43
N CYS A 49 -4.09 9.06 -7.62
CA CYS A 49 -5.23 9.40 -8.45
C CYS A 49 -5.02 9.00 -9.91
N VAL A 50 -3.89 9.38 -10.49
CA VAL A 50 -3.56 9.08 -11.89
C VAL A 50 -3.55 7.56 -12.11
N ILE A 51 -2.85 6.81 -11.25
CA ILE A 51 -2.80 5.35 -11.34
C ILE A 51 -4.21 4.75 -11.18
N GLY A 52 -5.01 5.27 -10.24
CA GLY A 52 -6.37 4.78 -9.99
C GLY A 52 -7.30 4.98 -11.19
N LEU A 53 -7.24 6.13 -11.84
CA LEU A 53 -8.04 6.44 -13.03
C LEU A 53 -7.64 5.57 -14.22
N PHE A 54 -6.35 5.44 -14.47
CA PHE A 54 -5.81 4.72 -15.62
C PHE A 54 -5.47 3.25 -15.34
N TYR A 55 -5.83 2.72 -14.16
CA TYR A 55 -5.49 1.36 -13.76
C TYR A 55 -5.90 0.29 -14.78
N ASN A 56 -7.00 0.49 -15.48
CA ASN A 56 -7.50 -0.46 -16.49
C ASN A 56 -6.71 -0.45 -17.79
N MET A 57 -5.87 0.55 -18.05
CA MET A 57 -5.03 0.59 -19.24
C MET A 57 -3.85 -0.38 -19.11
N THR A 58 -3.64 -1.22 -20.12
CA THR A 58 -2.52 -2.18 -20.14
C THR A 58 -1.17 -1.47 -20.21
N ALA A 59 -1.08 -0.35 -20.93
CA ALA A 59 0.14 0.45 -21.03
C ALA A 59 0.66 0.88 -19.66
N LEU A 60 -0.21 1.30 -18.73
CA LEU A 60 0.18 1.69 -17.38
C LEU A 60 0.80 0.52 -16.62
N GLN A 61 0.31 -0.70 -16.83
CA GLN A 61 0.85 -1.88 -16.16
C GLN A 61 2.30 -2.19 -16.58
N TYR A 62 2.66 -1.94 -17.85
CA TYR A 62 4.05 -2.06 -18.32
C TYR A 62 4.98 -1.01 -17.72
N LEU A 63 4.46 0.20 -17.44
CA LEU A 63 5.22 1.28 -16.79
C LEU A 63 5.40 1.08 -15.28
N ARG A 64 4.69 0.12 -14.69
CA ARG A 64 4.72 -0.12 -13.23
C ARG A 64 6.12 -0.27 -12.63
N PRO A 65 7.07 -1.06 -13.19
CA PRO A 65 8.40 -1.17 -12.61
C PRO A 65 9.15 0.16 -12.57
N ILE A 66 8.95 1.02 -13.57
CA ILE A 66 9.54 2.37 -13.61
C ILE A 66 8.91 3.23 -12.52
N ILE A 67 7.59 3.20 -12.36
CA ILE A 67 6.88 3.95 -11.31
C ILE A 67 7.35 3.50 -9.91
N LEU A 68 7.53 2.19 -9.69
CA LEU A 68 8.06 1.66 -8.44
C LEU A 68 9.51 2.11 -8.19
N LEU A 69 10.34 2.15 -9.22
CA LEU A 69 11.72 2.63 -9.11
C LEU A 69 11.76 4.11 -8.76
N MET A 70 10.98 4.93 -9.46
CA MET A 70 10.85 6.37 -9.16
C MET A 70 10.34 6.61 -7.74
N SER A 71 9.34 5.83 -7.31
CA SER A 71 8.81 5.89 -5.95
C SER A 71 9.87 5.50 -4.92
N LEU A 72 10.67 4.45 -5.19
CA LEU A 72 11.75 4.02 -4.30
C LEU A 72 12.83 5.10 -4.17
N VAL A 73 13.24 5.71 -5.28
CA VAL A 73 14.25 6.77 -5.27
C VAL A 73 13.73 8.00 -4.54
N TYR A 74 12.54 8.48 -4.90
CA TYR A 74 12.00 9.72 -4.35
C TYR A 74 11.59 9.58 -2.87
N PHE A 75 10.68 8.65 -2.56
CA PHE A 75 10.17 8.47 -1.18
C PHE A 75 11.16 7.74 -0.27
N GLY A 76 11.98 6.86 -0.81
CA GLY A 76 12.99 6.14 -0.03
C GLY A 76 14.23 7.00 0.20
N PHE A 77 15.00 7.25 -0.83
CA PHE A 77 16.32 7.86 -0.68
C PHE A 77 16.29 9.38 -0.60
N ILE A 78 15.58 10.09 -1.47
CA ILE A 78 15.56 11.57 -1.46
C ILE A 78 14.83 12.08 -0.21
N SER A 79 13.65 11.55 0.10
CA SER A 79 12.89 11.92 1.30
C SER A 79 13.41 11.22 2.56
N GLY A 80 14.43 10.36 2.46
CA GLY A 80 15.05 9.63 3.57
C GLY A 80 14.07 8.76 4.38
N GLY A 81 13.03 8.23 3.74
CA GLY A 81 11.99 7.45 4.38
C GLY A 81 11.10 8.26 5.34
N CYS A 82 11.26 9.59 5.44
CA CYS A 82 10.49 10.42 6.36
C CYS A 82 8.99 10.47 6.04
N ASN A 83 8.60 10.26 4.79
CA ASN A 83 7.20 10.12 4.37
C ASN A 83 6.71 8.67 4.52
N CYS A 84 7.18 7.99 5.58
CA CYS A 84 6.77 6.63 5.84
C CYS A 84 5.30 6.60 6.28
N ILE A 85 4.51 5.78 5.61
CA ILE A 85 3.10 5.57 5.95
C ILE A 85 2.92 5.08 7.38
N LEU A 86 3.94 4.43 7.96
CA LEU A 86 3.96 4.00 9.37
C LEU A 86 3.98 5.19 10.32
N PHE A 87 4.69 6.27 9.98
CA PHE A 87 4.68 7.51 10.77
C PHE A 87 3.29 8.15 10.76
N TYR A 88 2.64 8.22 9.61
CA TYR A 88 1.28 8.75 9.51
C TYR A 88 0.27 7.93 10.30
N PHE A 89 0.44 6.60 10.34
CA PHE A 89 -0.40 5.74 11.17
C PHE A 89 -0.26 6.04 12.67
N GLN A 90 0.97 6.22 13.16
CA GLN A 90 1.20 6.61 14.55
C GLN A 90 0.65 8.00 14.85
N SER A 91 0.85 8.94 13.93
CA SER A 91 0.30 10.29 14.03
C SER A 91 -1.22 10.29 14.06
N PHE A 92 -1.87 9.41 13.32
CA PHE A 92 -3.32 9.22 13.39
C PHE A 92 -3.77 8.85 14.82
N ILE A 93 -3.11 7.88 15.44
CA ILE A 93 -3.44 7.46 16.82
C ILE A 93 -3.17 8.59 17.81
N LEU A 94 -2.03 9.28 17.69
CA LEU A 94 -1.65 10.38 18.59
C LEU A 94 -2.61 11.58 18.49
N PHE A 95 -3.12 11.85 17.28
CA PHE A 95 -4.14 12.88 17.09
C PHE A 95 -5.45 12.52 17.81
N LEU A 96 -5.89 11.25 17.74
CA LEU A 96 -7.07 10.76 18.47
C LEU A 96 -6.91 10.87 19.99
N LEU A 97 -5.66 10.87 20.49
CA LEU A 97 -5.35 11.13 21.91
C LEU A 97 -5.31 12.63 22.26
N GLY A 98 -5.74 13.51 21.35
CA GLY A 98 -5.79 14.95 21.58
C GLY A 98 -4.48 15.70 21.30
N LYS A 99 -3.44 15.05 20.75
CA LYS A 99 -2.19 15.69 20.35
C LYS A 99 -2.34 16.38 18.99
N THR A 100 -2.82 17.61 18.98
CA THR A 100 -3.14 18.39 17.77
C THR A 100 -1.96 18.59 16.81
N ALA A 101 -0.71 18.54 17.31
CA ALA A 101 0.49 18.61 16.47
C ALA A 101 0.56 17.50 15.37
N PHE A 102 -0.20 16.43 15.52
CA PHE A 102 -0.20 15.29 14.58
C PHE A 102 -1.37 15.29 13.58
N TRP A 103 -2.06 16.41 13.41
CA TRP A 103 -3.22 16.54 12.51
C TRP A 103 -2.92 16.17 11.05
N ILE A 104 -1.70 16.45 10.56
CA ILE A 104 -1.26 16.07 9.19
C ILE A 104 -1.30 14.55 9.01
N GLY A 105 -0.84 13.80 10.00
CA GLY A 105 -0.87 12.34 9.94
C GLY A 105 -2.30 11.80 9.95
N PHE A 106 -3.18 12.39 10.74
CA PHE A 106 -4.60 12.04 10.77
C PHE A 106 -5.24 12.26 9.40
N THR A 107 -5.11 13.46 8.83
CA THR A 107 -5.68 13.78 7.51
C THR A 107 -5.13 12.88 6.42
N THR A 108 -3.82 12.57 6.44
CA THR A 108 -3.18 11.70 5.46
C THR A 108 -3.77 10.29 5.48
N ILE A 109 -3.93 9.68 6.65
CA ILE A 109 -4.50 8.32 6.77
C ILE A 109 -5.95 8.32 6.31
N VAL A 110 -6.75 9.30 6.71
CA VAL A 110 -8.15 9.42 6.28
C VAL A 110 -8.24 9.50 4.75
N ILE A 111 -7.41 10.33 4.12
CA ILE A 111 -7.37 10.46 2.68
C ILE A 111 -6.97 9.11 2.03
N ILE A 112 -5.92 8.45 2.50
CA ILE A 112 -5.49 7.15 1.96
C ILE A 112 -6.58 6.09 2.09
N VAL A 113 -7.33 6.08 3.20
CA VAL A 113 -8.46 5.16 3.40
C VAL A 113 -9.57 5.46 2.40
N ILE A 114 -10.00 6.73 2.25
CA ILE A 114 -11.03 7.13 1.28
C ILE A 114 -10.62 6.75 -0.14
N PHE A 115 -9.39 7.07 -0.54
CA PHE A 115 -8.87 6.67 -1.85
C PHE A 115 -8.83 5.15 -2.03
N SER A 116 -8.49 4.42 -0.98
CA SER A 116 -8.46 2.96 -1.04
C SER A 116 -9.84 2.35 -1.15
N VAL A 117 -10.88 3.02 -0.66
CA VAL A 117 -12.27 2.63 -0.91
C VAL A 117 -12.62 2.82 -2.40
N VAL A 118 -12.23 3.95 -3.00
CA VAL A 118 -12.59 4.33 -4.37
C VAL A 118 -11.77 3.58 -5.43
N PHE A 119 -10.46 3.47 -5.21
CA PHE A 119 -9.50 2.92 -6.19
C PHE A 119 -8.87 1.59 -5.75
N GLY A 120 -9.14 1.15 -4.53
CA GLY A 120 -8.46 0.00 -3.95
C GLY A 120 -7.06 0.31 -3.40
N PRO A 121 -6.31 -0.68 -2.87
CA PRO A 121 -5.02 -0.49 -2.19
C PRO A 121 -3.86 -0.22 -3.17
N ILE A 122 -4.04 0.70 -4.12
CA ILE A 122 -3.03 1.10 -5.11
C ILE A 122 -1.78 1.66 -4.42
N TRP A 123 -1.94 2.39 -3.32
CA TRP A 123 -0.81 2.90 -2.56
C TRP A 123 0.23 1.83 -2.25
N CYS A 124 -0.21 0.71 -1.69
CA CYS A 124 0.68 -0.40 -1.35
C CYS A 124 1.23 -1.12 -2.59
N GLY A 125 0.47 -1.14 -3.69
CA GLY A 125 0.86 -1.85 -4.91
C GLY A 125 1.85 -1.10 -5.78
N TRP A 126 1.81 0.25 -5.78
CA TRP A 126 2.44 1.10 -6.79
C TRP A 126 3.32 2.22 -6.24
N ILE A 127 2.99 2.75 -5.05
CA ILE A 127 3.62 3.99 -4.55
C ILE A 127 4.49 3.72 -3.33
N CYS A 128 4.15 2.74 -2.49
CA CYS A 128 4.87 2.49 -1.26
C CYS A 128 6.32 2.06 -1.51
N CYS A 129 7.29 2.91 -1.12
CA CYS A 129 8.72 2.63 -1.26
C CYS A 129 9.16 1.37 -0.48
N LEU A 130 8.52 1.08 0.66
CA LEU A 130 8.79 -0.14 1.45
C LEU A 130 8.42 -1.38 0.65
N GLY A 131 7.24 -1.34 -0.02
CA GLY A 131 6.78 -2.40 -0.88
C GLY A 131 7.62 -2.55 -2.14
N ALA A 132 8.06 -1.43 -2.74
CA ALA A 132 8.92 -1.42 -3.91
C ALA A 132 10.27 -2.07 -3.63
N LEU A 133 10.94 -1.70 -2.52
CA LEU A 133 12.22 -2.28 -2.11
C LEU A 133 12.13 -3.80 -1.99
N GLN A 134 11.14 -4.30 -1.25
CA GLN A 134 10.95 -5.74 -1.06
C GLN A 134 10.62 -6.47 -2.37
N GLU A 135 9.90 -5.82 -3.29
CA GLU A 135 9.56 -6.40 -4.59
C GLU A 135 10.77 -6.51 -5.51
N PHE A 136 11.66 -5.52 -5.53
CA PHE A 136 12.88 -5.55 -6.34
C PHE A 136 13.88 -6.62 -5.85
N ILE A 137 13.93 -6.86 -4.54
CA ILE A 137 14.79 -7.90 -3.94
C ILE A 137 14.23 -9.31 -4.21
N PHE A 138 12.91 -9.43 -4.37
CA PHE A 138 12.25 -10.71 -4.51
C PHE A 138 12.63 -11.41 -5.83
N LYS A 139 13.32 -12.56 -5.74
CA LYS A 139 13.70 -13.37 -6.92
C LYS A 139 12.61 -14.35 -7.35
N LYS A 140 12.13 -15.17 -6.43
CA LYS A 140 11.09 -16.18 -6.70
C LYS A 140 10.53 -16.75 -5.41
N ASN A 141 9.21 -16.93 -5.36
CA ASN A 141 8.59 -17.58 -4.20
C ASN A 141 8.87 -19.09 -4.22
N LYS A 142 9.94 -19.51 -3.54
CA LYS A 142 10.34 -20.92 -3.39
C LYS A 142 9.49 -21.64 -2.33
N TRP A 143 8.87 -20.91 -1.43
CA TRP A 143 8.15 -21.49 -0.29
C TRP A 143 6.71 -21.82 -0.67
N LYS A 144 6.50 -23.05 -1.11
CA LYS A 144 5.15 -23.57 -1.46
C LYS A 144 4.15 -23.49 -0.30
N LEU A 145 4.62 -23.54 0.96
CA LEU A 145 3.79 -23.45 2.17
C LEU A 145 2.99 -22.13 2.25
N LEU A 146 3.56 -21.01 1.80
CA LEU A 146 2.87 -19.72 1.79
C LEU A 146 1.79 -19.60 0.70
N LYS A 147 1.72 -20.58 -0.21
CA LYS A 147 0.66 -20.68 -1.22
C LYS A 147 -0.61 -21.34 -0.69
N LEU A 148 -0.57 -21.96 0.49
CA LEU A 148 -1.74 -22.60 1.09
C LEU A 148 -2.70 -21.56 1.67
N LYS A 149 -4.01 -21.71 1.45
CA LYS A 149 -5.05 -20.85 2.05
C LYS A 149 -4.95 -20.76 3.57
N LYS A 150 -4.60 -21.89 4.23
CA LYS A 150 -4.38 -21.94 5.69
C LYS A 150 -3.25 -21.01 6.14
N ALA A 151 -2.15 -20.96 5.36
CA ALA A 151 -1.03 -20.05 5.66
C ALA A 151 -1.43 -18.58 5.52
N GLN A 152 -2.24 -18.24 4.52
CA GLN A 152 -2.72 -16.86 4.34
C GLN A 152 -3.62 -16.41 5.50
N LYS A 153 -4.53 -17.27 5.98
CA LYS A 153 -5.34 -16.97 7.17
C LYS A 153 -4.46 -16.75 8.41
N LYS A 154 -3.42 -17.58 8.61
CA LYS A 154 -2.47 -17.39 9.70
C LYS A 154 -1.70 -16.05 9.57
N LEU A 155 -1.30 -15.67 8.35
CA LEU A 155 -0.62 -14.39 8.12
C LEU A 155 -1.51 -13.20 8.48
N ILE A 156 -2.81 -13.23 8.12
CA ILE A 156 -3.76 -12.17 8.49
C ILE A 156 -3.92 -12.11 10.01
N TYR A 157 -4.00 -13.26 10.68
CA TYR A 157 -4.08 -13.31 12.15
C TYR A 157 -2.85 -12.71 12.82
N ILE A 158 -1.64 -13.08 12.37
CA ILE A 158 -0.38 -12.49 12.85
C ILE A 158 -0.36 -10.98 12.59
N GLN A 159 -0.81 -10.54 11.42
CA GLN A 159 -0.89 -9.13 11.07
C GLN A 159 -1.89 -8.37 11.96
N THR A 160 -3.00 -9.00 12.35
CA THR A 160 -3.95 -8.44 13.32
C THR A 160 -3.30 -8.24 14.69
N ILE A 161 -2.56 -9.24 15.17
CA ILE A 161 -1.81 -9.13 16.43
C ILE A 161 -0.78 -8.00 16.35
N ALA A 162 -0.03 -7.93 15.25
CA ALA A 162 0.96 -6.88 15.02
C ALA A 162 0.30 -5.48 14.99
N PHE A 163 -0.86 -5.35 14.36
CA PHE A 163 -1.64 -4.10 14.34
C PHE A 163 -2.06 -3.68 15.75
N VAL A 164 -2.65 -4.60 16.53
CA VAL A 164 -3.09 -4.32 17.91
C VAL A 164 -1.89 -3.99 18.80
N ALA A 165 -0.83 -4.79 18.76
CA ALA A 165 0.37 -4.56 19.55
C ALA A 165 1.03 -3.21 19.22
N SER A 166 1.11 -2.87 17.94
CA SER A 166 1.66 -1.60 17.50
C SER A 166 0.81 -0.40 17.92
N SER A 167 -0.51 -0.54 17.86
CA SER A 167 -1.44 0.50 18.31
C SER A 167 -1.34 0.71 19.81
N LEU A 168 -1.34 -0.36 20.61
CA LEU A 168 -1.18 -0.30 22.06
C LEU A 168 0.16 0.34 22.43
N TRP A 169 1.24 -0.02 21.73
CA TRP A 169 2.56 0.58 22.01
C TRP A 169 2.55 2.09 21.81
N VAL A 170 1.96 2.60 20.72
CA VAL A 170 1.83 4.05 20.49
C VAL A 170 0.95 4.71 21.54
N LEU A 171 -0.15 4.06 21.96
CA LEU A 171 -1.05 4.55 23.01
C LEU A 171 -0.31 4.73 24.35
N PHE A 172 0.46 3.73 24.79
CA PHE A 172 1.22 3.80 26.04
C PHE A 172 2.41 4.76 25.98
N ALA A 173 3.16 4.73 24.87
CA ALA A 173 4.34 5.57 24.71
C ALA A 173 4.01 7.05 24.47
N GLN A 174 2.79 7.37 24.01
CA GLN A 174 2.31 8.70 23.65
C GLN A 174 3.26 9.52 22.73
N ARG A 175 4.07 8.82 21.95
CA ARG A 175 5.06 9.39 21.00
C ARG A 175 5.24 8.45 19.79
N PRO A 176 5.74 8.94 18.66
CA PRO A 176 6.03 8.09 17.52
C PRO A 176 7.23 7.17 17.85
N VAL A 177 6.97 5.88 18.00
CA VAL A 177 7.95 4.87 18.45
C VAL A 177 8.62 4.17 17.28
N PHE A 178 7.86 3.89 16.19
CA PHE A 178 8.38 3.10 15.08
C PHE A 178 9.55 3.73 14.36
N CYS A 179 9.62 5.06 14.28
CA CYS A 179 10.72 5.74 13.61
C CYS A 179 12.11 5.36 14.17
N ALA A 180 12.17 4.96 15.45
CA ALA A 180 13.42 4.53 16.08
C ALA A 180 13.79 3.07 15.75
N TYR A 181 12.81 2.23 15.44
CA TYR A 181 12.97 0.78 15.24
C TYR A 181 12.67 0.32 13.81
N ASP A 182 12.30 1.25 12.93
CA ASP A 182 11.95 0.96 11.54
C ASP A 182 13.20 0.58 10.73
N PRO A 183 13.30 -0.67 10.25
CA PRO A 183 14.45 -1.11 9.46
C PRO A 183 14.56 -0.33 8.13
N PHE A 184 13.46 0.20 7.61
CA PHE A 184 13.47 0.93 6.35
C PHE A 184 14.12 2.31 6.48
N ILE A 185 13.90 3.03 7.59
CA ILE A 185 14.60 4.28 7.86
C ILE A 185 16.11 4.03 7.91
N SER A 186 16.52 2.93 8.56
CA SER A 186 17.93 2.53 8.61
C SER A 186 18.51 2.24 7.22
N ILE A 187 17.74 1.60 6.34
CA ILE A 187 18.16 1.31 4.96
C ILE A 187 18.23 2.59 4.13
N PHE A 188 17.21 3.44 4.17
CA PHE A 188 17.12 4.62 3.32
C PHE A 188 18.06 5.75 3.75
N LYS A 189 18.31 5.90 5.04
CA LYS A 189 19.30 6.87 5.57
C LYS A 189 20.71 6.29 5.66
N LEU A 190 20.88 5.01 5.29
CA LEU A 190 22.16 4.29 5.41
C LEU A 190 22.78 4.41 6.81
N LYS A 191 21.95 4.52 7.84
CA LYS A 191 22.38 4.67 9.23
C LYS A 191 21.51 3.82 10.15
N ILE A 192 22.17 2.95 10.92
CA ILE A 192 21.50 2.12 11.91
C ILE A 192 21.48 2.89 13.22
N TYR A 193 20.28 3.19 13.71
CA TYR A 193 20.08 3.99 14.92
C TYR A 193 20.12 3.16 16.20
N ASN A 194 19.74 1.87 16.12
CA ASN A 194 19.64 0.98 17.28
C ASN A 194 20.25 -0.38 16.99
N TRP A 195 20.74 -1.05 18.02
CA TRP A 195 21.29 -2.42 17.92
C TRP A 195 20.27 -3.42 17.31
N ILE A 196 18.97 -3.22 17.53
CA ILE A 196 17.90 -4.01 16.92
C ILE A 196 17.94 -3.91 15.38
N GLY A 197 18.33 -2.76 14.83
CA GLY A 197 18.47 -2.55 13.39
C GLY A 197 19.50 -3.48 12.74
N TYR A 198 20.57 -3.84 13.44
CA TYR A 198 21.58 -4.78 12.94
C TYR A 198 21.01 -6.19 12.70
N ILE A 199 19.94 -6.56 13.41
CA ILE A 199 19.26 -7.85 13.24
C ILE A 199 18.08 -7.72 12.26
N THR A 200 17.26 -6.68 12.43
CA THR A 200 16.01 -6.55 11.66
C THR A 200 16.24 -6.22 10.18
N VAL A 201 17.29 -5.44 9.85
CA VAL A 201 17.62 -5.10 8.47
C VAL A 201 18.04 -6.34 7.66
N PRO A 202 19.04 -7.14 8.07
CA PRO A 202 19.39 -8.36 7.35
C PRO A 202 18.23 -9.36 7.28
N LEU A 203 17.50 -9.54 8.38
CA LEU A 203 16.34 -10.43 8.42
C LEU A 203 15.27 -10.03 7.39
N LEU A 204 15.00 -8.73 7.27
CA LEU A 204 14.08 -8.21 6.27
C LEU A 204 14.58 -8.45 4.84
N LEU A 205 15.84 -8.16 4.56
CA LEU A 205 16.43 -8.33 3.22
C LEU A 205 16.45 -9.81 2.82
N ILE A 206 16.91 -10.69 3.72
CA ILE A 206 16.96 -12.14 3.48
C ILE A 206 15.53 -12.70 3.29
N SER A 207 14.59 -12.34 4.16
CA SER A 207 13.20 -12.80 4.02
C SER A 207 12.55 -12.31 2.72
N SER A 208 12.92 -11.11 2.24
CA SER A 208 12.41 -10.55 0.98
C SER A 208 12.90 -11.29 -0.27
N LEU A 209 14.04 -12.00 -0.19
CA LEU A 209 14.51 -12.87 -1.29
C LEU A 209 13.57 -14.06 -1.54
N PHE A 210 12.97 -14.59 -0.48
CA PHE A 210 12.18 -15.84 -0.51
C PHE A 210 10.68 -15.59 -0.47
N ILE A 211 10.24 -14.53 0.21
CA ILE A 211 8.84 -14.20 0.44
C ILE A 211 8.53 -12.87 -0.24
N TYR A 212 7.49 -12.85 -1.06
CA TYR A 212 7.03 -11.61 -1.67
C TYR A 212 6.44 -10.67 -0.62
N ARG A 213 7.09 -9.52 -0.42
CA ARG A 213 6.71 -8.44 0.50
C ARG A 213 6.44 -8.93 1.94
N PRO A 214 7.42 -9.57 2.63
CA PRO A 214 7.20 -10.18 3.94
C PRO A 214 6.73 -9.18 4.99
N PHE A 215 7.36 -8.00 5.09
CA PHE A 215 6.97 -6.97 6.04
C PHE A 215 5.52 -6.51 5.84
N CYS A 216 5.14 -6.22 4.59
CA CYS A 216 3.80 -5.74 4.26
C CYS A 216 2.71 -6.76 4.56
N ARG A 217 3.04 -8.06 4.58
CA ARG A 217 2.08 -9.15 4.81
C ARG A 217 1.99 -9.60 6.26
N ILE A 218 3.02 -9.34 7.06
CA ILE A 218 3.14 -9.88 8.42
C ILE A 218 3.05 -8.77 9.47
N LEU A 219 3.78 -7.67 9.28
CA LEU A 219 4.01 -6.66 10.32
C LEU A 219 3.36 -5.30 10.04
N CYS A 220 3.08 -4.97 8.78
CA CYS A 220 2.62 -3.63 8.42
C CYS A 220 1.19 -3.36 8.89
N PRO A 221 0.96 -2.40 9.82
CA PRO A 221 -0.37 -2.07 10.31
C PRO A 221 -1.26 -1.47 9.22
N ILE A 222 -0.69 -0.72 8.28
CA ILE A 222 -1.42 -0.17 7.14
C ILE A 222 -1.90 -1.27 6.19
N GLY A 223 -1.08 -2.31 5.97
CA GLY A 223 -1.49 -3.46 5.18
C GLY A 223 -2.75 -4.12 5.74
N TRP A 224 -2.85 -4.22 7.07
CA TRP A 224 -4.03 -4.72 7.76
C TRP A 224 -5.22 -3.76 7.63
N LEU A 225 -5.01 -2.46 7.83
CA LEU A 225 -6.05 -1.44 7.68
C LEU A 225 -6.67 -1.49 6.27
N LEU A 226 -5.84 -1.53 5.23
CA LEU A 226 -6.31 -1.63 3.85
C LEU A 226 -6.96 -2.98 3.52
N TYR A 227 -6.58 -4.05 4.21
CA TYR A 227 -7.28 -5.32 4.11
C TYR A 227 -8.71 -5.20 4.65
N ILE A 228 -8.90 -4.56 5.82
CA ILE A 228 -10.24 -4.31 6.39
C ILE A 228 -11.08 -3.42 5.47
N VAL A 229 -10.49 -2.35 4.91
CA VAL A 229 -11.18 -1.50 3.93
C VAL A 229 -11.74 -2.32 2.77
N LYS A 230 -10.99 -3.30 2.27
CA LYS A 230 -11.46 -4.19 1.19
C LYS A 230 -12.54 -5.18 1.60
N LEU A 231 -12.81 -5.38 2.87
CA LEU A 231 -13.98 -6.18 3.30
C LEU A 231 -15.29 -5.44 3.02
N LEU A 232 -15.25 -4.11 2.94
CA LEU A 232 -16.44 -3.31 2.63
C LEU A 232 -17.00 -3.68 1.25
N PRO A 233 -18.32 -3.82 1.11
CA PRO A 233 -18.95 -4.27 -0.13
C PRO A 233 -18.78 -3.27 -1.28
N PHE A 234 -18.66 -1.99 -0.96
CA PHE A 234 -18.51 -0.88 -1.92
C PHE A 234 -17.06 -0.53 -2.27
N ALA A 235 -16.08 -1.14 -1.57
CA ALA A 235 -14.67 -0.87 -1.87
C ALA A 235 -14.25 -1.46 -3.21
N ALA A 236 -13.42 -0.71 -3.94
CA ALA A 236 -12.92 -1.13 -5.23
C ALA A 236 -12.06 -2.40 -5.13
N LYS A 237 -12.39 -3.39 -5.96
CA LYS A 237 -11.73 -4.71 -6.00
C LYS A 237 -11.50 -5.13 -7.44
N LEU A 238 -10.49 -5.97 -7.65
CA LEU A 238 -10.37 -6.66 -8.94
C LEU A 238 -11.46 -7.73 -9.05
N LYS A 239 -12.12 -7.76 -10.21
CA LYS A 239 -13.08 -8.79 -10.59
C LYS A 239 -12.66 -9.45 -11.89
N LEU A 240 -12.94 -10.74 -11.99
CA LEU A 240 -12.85 -11.50 -13.23
C LEU A 240 -14.17 -11.38 -13.96
N VAL A 241 -14.18 -10.72 -15.12
CA VAL A 241 -15.42 -10.50 -15.90
C VAL A 241 -15.76 -11.74 -16.73
N THR A 242 -14.79 -12.24 -17.50
CA THR A 242 -14.95 -13.46 -18.31
C THR A 242 -13.78 -14.40 -18.02
N CYS A 243 -14.03 -15.45 -17.25
CA CYS A 243 -13.00 -16.41 -16.87
C CYS A 243 -13.19 -17.75 -17.60
N THR A 244 -12.20 -18.11 -18.42
CA THR A 244 -12.15 -19.41 -19.12
C THR A 244 -11.49 -20.52 -18.29
N ASP A 245 -11.18 -20.24 -17.03
CA ASP A 245 -10.54 -21.15 -16.06
C ASP A 245 -9.18 -21.72 -16.52
N CYS A 246 -8.45 -20.97 -17.35
CA CYS A 246 -7.14 -21.40 -17.89
C CYS A 246 -6.02 -21.43 -16.84
N LYS A 247 -6.26 -21.01 -15.61
CA LYS A 247 -5.37 -21.00 -14.42
C LYS A 247 -4.03 -20.24 -14.59
N LYS A 248 -3.78 -19.59 -15.71
CA LYS A 248 -2.55 -18.84 -15.97
C LYS A 248 -2.33 -17.69 -14.98
N CYS A 249 -3.40 -16.94 -14.62
CA CYS A 249 -3.33 -15.86 -13.62
C CYS A 249 -2.93 -16.37 -12.22
N HIS A 250 -3.26 -17.61 -11.89
CA HIS A 250 -2.87 -18.29 -10.65
C HIS A 250 -1.34 -18.45 -10.51
N SER A 251 -0.69 -18.88 -11.58
CA SER A 251 0.76 -19.14 -11.57
C SER A 251 1.58 -17.84 -11.48
N HIS A 252 1.06 -16.73 -12.01
CA HIS A 252 1.71 -15.43 -12.01
C HIS A 252 1.42 -14.57 -10.75
N CYS A 253 0.42 -14.95 -9.95
CA CYS A 253 0.09 -14.20 -8.74
C CYS A 253 1.12 -14.43 -7.64
N LYS A 254 2.04 -13.48 -7.43
CA LYS A 254 3.07 -13.52 -6.37
C LYS A 254 2.47 -13.59 -4.97
N LEU A 255 1.29 -13.00 -4.76
CA LEU A 255 0.55 -13.01 -3.49
C LEU A 255 -0.30 -14.26 -3.29
N ASN A 256 -0.51 -15.03 -4.36
CA ASN A 256 -1.45 -16.16 -4.38
C ASN A 256 -2.87 -15.78 -3.94
N ALA A 257 -3.32 -14.60 -4.35
CA ALA A 257 -4.61 -14.04 -4.00
C ALA A 257 -5.75 -14.45 -4.95
N ILE A 258 -5.45 -15.28 -5.96
CA ILE A 258 -6.42 -15.75 -6.95
C ILE A 258 -6.71 -17.23 -6.68
N HIS A 259 -7.96 -17.57 -6.44
CA HIS A 259 -8.40 -18.96 -6.21
C HIS A 259 -9.65 -19.26 -7.05
N GLY A 260 -9.48 -20.08 -8.09
CA GLY A 260 -10.53 -20.34 -9.07
C GLY A 260 -10.99 -19.03 -9.72
N LYS A 261 -12.28 -18.77 -9.71
CA LYS A 261 -12.89 -17.54 -10.27
C LYS A 261 -12.95 -16.35 -9.30
N LYS A 262 -12.34 -16.46 -8.10
CA LYS A 262 -12.39 -15.39 -7.08
C LYS A 262 -11.00 -14.81 -6.81
N ILE A 263 -10.95 -13.48 -6.65
CA ILE A 263 -9.77 -12.76 -6.19
C ILE A 263 -10.00 -12.39 -4.72
N GLU A 264 -9.09 -12.83 -3.86
CA GLU A 264 -9.18 -12.59 -2.42
C GLU A 264 -8.82 -11.13 -2.05
N ASN A 265 -9.29 -10.69 -0.88
CA ASN A 265 -9.02 -9.35 -0.36
C ASN A 265 -7.54 -9.12 0.01
N THR A 266 -6.71 -10.15 -0.02
CA THR A 266 -5.25 -10.05 0.14
C THR A 266 -4.54 -9.47 -1.09
N CYS A 267 -5.23 -9.32 -2.23
CA CYS A 267 -4.68 -8.72 -3.46
C CYS A 267 -4.30 -7.26 -3.23
N ASN A 268 -3.08 -6.85 -3.62
CA ASN A 268 -2.57 -5.49 -3.52
C ASN A 268 -2.65 -4.68 -4.82
N LEU A 269 -3.42 -5.14 -5.79
CA LEU A 269 -3.58 -4.49 -7.10
C LEU A 269 -2.26 -4.30 -7.88
N CYS A 270 -1.31 -5.23 -7.77
CA CYS A 270 -0.04 -5.11 -8.51
C CYS A 270 -0.20 -5.19 -10.03
N GLY A 271 -1.28 -5.74 -10.57
CA GLY A 271 -1.58 -5.80 -12.00
C GLY A 271 -0.82 -6.83 -12.80
N GLU A 272 0.13 -7.58 -12.24
CA GLU A 272 0.92 -8.57 -13.00
C GLU A 272 0.07 -9.65 -13.68
N CYS A 273 -0.98 -10.10 -13.01
CA CYS A 273 -1.91 -11.06 -13.61
C CYS A 273 -2.63 -10.52 -14.86
N LYS A 274 -2.72 -9.19 -15.00
CA LYS A 274 -3.37 -8.52 -16.12
C LYS A 274 -2.44 -8.46 -17.36
N ILE A 275 -1.16 -8.17 -17.13
CA ILE A 275 -0.17 -8.09 -18.22
C ILE A 275 0.07 -9.45 -18.85
N THR A 276 0.25 -10.46 -18.00
CA THR A 276 0.81 -11.73 -18.46
C THR A 276 -0.22 -12.66 -19.08
N THR A 277 -1.52 -12.51 -18.74
CA THR A 277 -2.40 -13.65 -19.01
C THR A 277 -3.89 -13.38 -19.18
N CYS A 278 -4.44 -12.30 -18.64
CA CYS A 278 -5.89 -12.21 -18.62
C CYS A 278 -6.40 -10.75 -18.78
N PRO A 279 -6.82 -10.37 -20.00
CA PRO A 279 -7.43 -9.05 -20.25
C PRO A 279 -8.77 -8.87 -19.53
N SER A 280 -9.38 -9.96 -19.09
CA SER A 280 -10.70 -9.96 -18.44
C SER A 280 -10.68 -9.52 -16.96
N ILE A 281 -9.53 -9.13 -16.42
CA ILE A 281 -9.42 -8.62 -15.05
C ILE A 281 -9.61 -7.10 -15.06
N THR A 282 -10.67 -6.63 -14.41
CA THR A 282 -10.97 -5.20 -14.31
C THR A 282 -11.09 -4.76 -12.87
N LEU A 283 -10.80 -3.48 -12.63
CA LEU A 283 -11.06 -2.81 -11.35
C LEU A 283 -12.50 -2.32 -11.35
N SER A 284 -13.31 -2.82 -10.44
CA SER A 284 -14.74 -2.48 -10.33
C SER A 284 -15.01 -1.65 -9.07
#